data_1acb6b49ad6578590a488bb996d157ae
#
_entry.id   1acb6b49ad6578590a488bb996d157ae
#
_cell.length_a   1.000
_cell.length_b   1.000
_cell.length_c   1.000
_cell.angle_alpha   90.00
_cell.angle_beta   90.00
_cell.angle_gamma   90.00
#
_symmetry.space_group_name_H-M   'P 1'
#
loop_
_entity.id
_entity.type
_entity.pdbx_description
1 polymer ?
#
loop_
_entity_poly.entity_id
_entity_poly.type
_entity_poly.pdbx_seq_one_letter_code
_entity_poly.pdbx_strand_id
1 'polypeptide(L)'
;ADLDELRDFFAFIREADILPQFILYAPEDVIRFNQLVRDGVIPGEKLPVLYVLGRYTTGQVSDPKDLLPYLDASPFVSEWMLCAFGAHENACALTAAGLGGHARIGFENNHLLVDRSGAVDNAALIVQAREGAYLMGRTVATGDQARKIMQPQW
;
A
#
# COMPACT_ATOMS: atom_id res chain seq x y z
N ALA A 1 -8.26 -13.50 17.23
CA ALA A 1 -7.67 -12.61 18.23
C ALA A 1 -8.79 -12.05 19.08
N ASP A 2 -8.56 -11.93 20.38
CA ASP A 2 -9.45 -11.26 21.30
C ASP A 2 -9.48 -9.76 20.93
N LEU A 3 -10.66 -9.17 20.84
CA LEU A 3 -10.81 -7.77 20.48
C LEU A 3 -10.29 -6.83 21.57
N ASP A 4 -10.30 -7.26 22.84
CA ASP A 4 -9.78 -6.47 23.94
C ASP A 4 -8.25 -6.45 23.93
N GLU A 5 -7.60 -7.58 23.65
CA GLU A 5 -6.14 -7.63 23.40
C GLU A 5 -5.72 -6.74 22.24
N LEU A 6 -6.52 -6.67 21.16
CA LEU A 6 -6.24 -5.77 20.04
C LEU A 6 -6.38 -4.29 20.44
N ARG A 7 -7.38 -3.94 21.22
CA ARG A 7 -7.55 -2.56 21.73
C ARG A 7 -6.35 -2.13 22.59
N ASP A 8 -5.93 -3.01 23.51
CA ASP A 8 -4.77 -2.74 24.36
C ASP A 8 -3.49 -2.57 23.54
N PHE A 9 -3.30 -3.42 22.53
CA PHE A 9 -2.16 -3.32 21.61
C PHE A 9 -2.15 -1.98 20.84
N PHE A 10 -3.28 -1.56 20.28
CA PHE A 10 -3.36 -0.30 19.56
C PHE A 10 -3.27 0.92 20.48
N ALA A 11 -3.75 0.83 21.73
CA ALA A 11 -3.53 1.85 22.72
C ALA A 11 -2.04 2.04 23.02
N PHE A 12 -1.31 0.93 23.21
CA PHE A 12 0.16 0.94 23.37
C PHE A 12 0.89 1.56 22.17
N ILE A 13 0.54 1.16 20.94
CA ILE A 13 1.15 1.72 19.72
C ILE A 13 0.96 3.24 19.66
N ARG A 14 -0.24 3.71 19.96
CA ARG A 14 -0.56 5.15 19.99
C ARG A 14 0.25 5.90 21.06
N GLU A 15 0.30 5.38 22.29
CA GLU A 15 1.07 5.99 23.38
C GLU A 15 2.58 6.01 23.09
N ALA A 16 3.10 5.00 22.42
CA ALA A 16 4.50 4.89 22.03
C ALA A 16 4.86 5.67 20.74
N ASP A 17 3.91 6.37 20.13
CA ASP A 17 4.05 7.09 18.83
C ASP A 17 4.63 6.19 17.73
N ILE A 18 4.19 4.92 17.69
CA ILE A 18 4.59 3.95 16.67
C ILE A 18 3.63 4.05 15.49
N LEU A 19 4.17 4.24 14.29
CA LEU A 19 3.43 4.26 13.04
C LEU A 19 3.10 2.82 12.59
N PRO A 20 1.83 2.36 12.68
CA PRO A 20 1.44 1.08 12.09
C PRO A 20 1.24 1.21 10.60
N GLN A 21 1.57 0.17 9.84
CA GLN A 21 1.14 0.02 8.45
C GLN A 21 0.21 -1.20 8.36
N PHE A 22 -1.04 -0.96 7.95
CA PHE A 22 -2.02 -2.03 7.79
C PHE A 22 -1.89 -2.63 6.39
N ILE A 23 -1.58 -3.93 6.32
CA ILE A 23 -1.37 -4.64 5.06
C ILE A 23 -2.61 -5.48 4.78
N LEU A 24 -3.27 -5.21 3.65
CA LEU A 24 -4.56 -5.80 3.27
C LEU A 24 -4.39 -6.56 1.95
N TYR A 25 -4.68 -7.85 1.97
CA TYR A 25 -4.40 -8.79 0.88
C TYR A 25 -5.61 -9.10 0.01
N ALA A 26 -6.80 -8.64 0.41
CA ALA A 26 -8.05 -8.84 -0.31
C ALA A 26 -9.04 -7.69 -0.02
N PRO A 27 -10.03 -7.43 -0.90
CA PRO A 27 -11.10 -6.47 -0.61
C PRO A 27 -11.87 -6.77 0.68
N GLU A 28 -12.00 -8.04 1.04
CA GLU A 28 -12.61 -8.49 2.29
C GLU A 28 -11.83 -8.05 3.52
N ASP A 29 -10.49 -8.00 3.43
CA ASP A 29 -9.64 -7.45 4.49
C ASP A 29 -9.88 -5.95 4.66
N VAL A 30 -10.12 -5.21 3.58
CA VAL A 30 -10.48 -3.79 3.61
C VAL A 30 -11.79 -3.58 4.35
N ILE A 31 -12.81 -4.38 4.02
CA ILE A 31 -14.13 -4.33 4.67
C ILE A 31 -13.97 -4.61 6.19
N ARG A 32 -13.21 -5.65 6.54
CA ARG A 32 -12.95 -6.01 7.94
C ARG A 32 -12.16 -4.92 8.67
N PHE A 33 -11.14 -4.36 8.06
CA PHE A 33 -10.36 -3.25 8.60
C PHE A 33 -11.25 -2.06 8.92
N ASN A 34 -12.08 -1.63 7.96
CA ASN A 34 -13.02 -0.54 8.14
C ASN A 34 -14.04 -0.81 9.26
N GLN A 35 -14.46 -2.07 9.44
CA GLN A 35 -15.34 -2.43 10.54
C GLN A 35 -14.63 -2.28 11.89
N LEU A 36 -13.38 -2.76 12.02
CA LEU A 36 -12.59 -2.64 13.26
C LEU A 36 -12.31 -1.17 13.64
N VAL A 37 -12.13 -0.30 12.64
CA VAL A 37 -12.01 1.16 12.88
C VAL A 37 -13.33 1.73 13.38
N ARG A 38 -14.46 1.42 12.73
CA ARG A 38 -15.81 1.87 13.17
C ARG A 38 -16.16 1.42 14.57
N ASP A 39 -15.77 0.20 14.93
CA ASP A 39 -16.04 -0.39 16.26
C ASP A 39 -15.06 0.10 17.34
N GLY A 40 -14.14 1.01 16.99
CA GLY A 40 -13.15 1.57 17.90
C GLY A 40 -12.12 0.56 18.42
N VAL A 41 -11.96 -0.57 17.70
CA VAL A 41 -10.89 -1.54 18.00
C VAL A 41 -9.54 -1.02 17.50
N ILE A 42 -9.53 -0.44 16.31
CA ILE A 42 -8.38 0.28 15.75
C ILE A 42 -8.69 1.76 15.90
N PRO A 43 -7.96 2.50 16.75
CA PRO A 43 -8.18 3.94 16.94
C PRO A 43 -7.62 4.73 15.77
N GLY A 44 -8.22 5.89 15.46
CA GLY A 44 -7.75 6.85 14.48
C GLY A 44 -8.69 7.03 13.29
N GLU A 45 -8.54 8.16 12.59
CA GLU A 45 -9.41 8.55 11.49
C GLU A 45 -8.73 8.39 10.12
N LYS A 46 -7.41 8.59 10.05
CA LYS A 46 -6.62 8.54 8.82
C LYS A 46 -5.45 7.59 9.00
N LEU A 47 -5.73 6.32 8.75
CA LEU A 47 -4.77 5.25 8.94
C LEU A 47 -4.19 4.83 7.58
N PRO A 48 -2.85 4.86 7.40
CA PRO A 48 -2.23 4.47 6.15
C PRO A 48 -2.36 2.95 5.93
N VAL A 49 -2.81 2.56 4.75
CA VAL A 49 -2.97 1.15 4.37
C VAL A 49 -2.09 0.79 3.18
N LEU A 50 -1.71 -0.49 3.09
CA LEU A 50 -1.02 -1.08 1.96
C LEU A 50 -1.90 -2.18 1.36
N TYR A 51 -2.36 -1.98 0.14
CA TYR A 51 -3.02 -3.02 -0.65
C TYR A 51 -1.98 -3.89 -1.34
N VAL A 52 -2.20 -5.21 -1.33
CA VAL A 52 -1.25 -6.16 -1.91
C VAL A 52 -1.93 -6.97 -3.01
N LEU A 53 -1.42 -6.83 -4.23
CA LEU A 53 -1.90 -7.60 -5.37
C LEU A 53 -0.98 -8.77 -5.69
N GLY A 54 -1.56 -9.89 -6.07
CA GLY A 54 -0.86 -11.04 -6.62
C GLY A 54 -0.10 -11.91 -5.63
N ARG A 55 -0.03 -11.59 -4.33
CA ARG A 55 0.73 -12.38 -3.35
C ARG A 55 0.29 -13.84 -3.30
N TYR A 56 -1.02 -14.07 -3.34
CA TYR A 56 -1.62 -15.39 -3.20
C TYR A 56 -2.23 -15.94 -4.50
N THR A 57 -2.00 -15.26 -5.64
CA THR A 57 -2.38 -15.78 -6.95
C THR A 57 -1.41 -16.86 -7.41
N THR A 58 -1.87 -17.76 -8.28
CA THR A 58 -1.01 -18.76 -8.92
C THR A 58 0.09 -18.05 -9.73
N GLY A 59 1.34 -18.35 -9.41
CA GLY A 59 2.51 -17.72 -10.05
C GLY A 59 2.81 -16.30 -9.59
N GLN A 60 2.14 -15.81 -8.55
CA GLN A 60 2.31 -14.45 -8.01
C GLN A 60 2.19 -13.39 -9.12
N VAL A 61 1.06 -13.37 -9.80
CA VAL A 61 0.77 -12.44 -10.90
C VAL A 61 -0.27 -11.43 -10.46
N SER A 62 0.01 -10.15 -10.71
CA SER A 62 -0.89 -9.02 -10.47
C SER A 62 -1.43 -8.47 -11.80
N ASP A 63 -2.63 -7.90 -11.74
CA ASP A 63 -3.21 -7.10 -12.82
C ASP A 63 -3.62 -5.73 -12.25
N PRO A 64 -3.33 -4.60 -12.93
CA PRO A 64 -3.74 -3.27 -12.46
C PRO A 64 -5.23 -3.14 -12.12
N LYS A 65 -6.10 -3.84 -12.83
CA LYS A 65 -7.56 -3.84 -12.57
C LYS A 65 -7.93 -4.45 -11.21
N ASP A 66 -7.07 -5.32 -10.66
CA ASP A 66 -7.32 -5.98 -9.36
C ASP A 66 -7.30 -4.99 -8.20
N LEU A 67 -6.80 -3.75 -8.43
CA LEU A 67 -6.84 -2.66 -7.45
C LEU A 67 -8.27 -2.11 -7.25
N LEU A 68 -9.11 -2.11 -8.27
CA LEU A 68 -10.41 -1.43 -8.22
C LEU A 68 -11.33 -1.93 -7.08
N PRO A 69 -11.47 -3.26 -6.84
CA PRO A 69 -12.28 -3.75 -5.72
C PRO A 69 -11.79 -3.28 -4.34
N TYR A 70 -10.48 -3.07 -4.16
CA TYR A 70 -9.94 -2.53 -2.90
C TYR A 70 -10.36 -1.08 -2.70
N LEU A 71 -10.31 -0.27 -3.76
CA LEU A 71 -10.73 1.13 -3.72
C LEU A 71 -12.24 1.25 -3.48
N ASP A 72 -13.05 0.41 -4.11
CA ASP A 72 -14.50 0.36 -3.90
C ASP A 72 -14.85 -0.01 -2.45
N ALA A 73 -14.05 -0.87 -1.83
CA ALA A 73 -14.21 -1.26 -0.43
C ALA A 73 -13.67 -0.23 0.59
N SER A 74 -13.04 0.87 0.13
CA SER A 74 -12.27 1.82 0.96
C SER A 74 -12.88 3.21 1.07
N PRO A 75 -14.10 3.41 1.59
CA PRO A 75 -14.73 4.73 1.62
C PRO A 75 -14.06 5.72 2.59
N PHE A 76 -13.18 5.26 3.48
CA PHE A 76 -12.62 6.06 4.58
C PHE A 76 -11.10 6.22 4.57
N VAL A 77 -10.40 5.63 3.60
CA VAL A 77 -8.94 5.69 3.57
C VAL A 77 -8.48 6.99 2.92
N SER A 78 -7.65 7.76 3.64
CA SER A 78 -7.09 9.00 3.12
C SER A 78 -5.76 8.78 2.39
N GLU A 79 -4.92 7.90 2.91
CA GLU A 79 -3.58 7.60 2.38
C GLU A 79 -3.44 6.09 2.17
N TRP A 80 -3.16 5.68 0.96
CA TRP A 80 -3.01 4.29 0.63
C TRP A 80 -1.83 4.05 -0.31
N MET A 81 -1.26 2.88 -0.18
CA MET A 81 -0.16 2.39 -1.01
C MET A 81 -0.56 1.10 -1.70
N LEU A 82 0.12 0.79 -2.78
CA LEU A 82 0.01 -0.47 -3.49
C LEU A 82 1.36 -1.18 -3.51
N CYS A 83 1.32 -2.49 -3.30
CA CYS A 83 2.39 -3.44 -3.55
C CYS A 83 1.85 -4.51 -4.50
N ALA A 84 2.58 -4.85 -5.56
CA ALA A 84 2.10 -5.78 -6.58
C ALA A 84 3.17 -6.80 -6.96
N PHE A 85 2.82 -8.09 -6.89
CA PHE A 85 3.75 -9.17 -7.20
C PHE A 85 3.82 -9.47 -8.69
N GLY A 86 5.02 -9.82 -9.15
CA GLY A 86 5.29 -10.26 -10.50
C GLY A 86 5.55 -9.14 -11.51
N ALA A 87 5.67 -9.52 -12.76
CA ALA A 87 6.19 -8.67 -13.84
C ALA A 87 5.32 -7.43 -14.17
N HIS A 88 4.12 -7.32 -13.62
CA HIS A 88 3.25 -6.14 -13.76
C HIS A 88 3.38 -5.15 -12.62
N GLU A 89 4.34 -5.31 -11.70
CA GLU A 89 4.56 -4.41 -10.57
C GLU A 89 4.57 -2.95 -11.00
N ASN A 90 5.35 -2.59 -12.03
CA ASN A 90 5.44 -1.21 -12.50
C ASN A 90 4.10 -0.68 -13.05
N ALA A 91 3.37 -1.49 -13.82
CA ALA A 91 2.05 -1.11 -14.33
C ALA A 91 1.05 -0.87 -13.20
N CYS A 92 1.04 -1.74 -12.18
CA CYS A 92 0.23 -1.59 -10.98
C CYS A 92 0.61 -0.33 -10.19
N ALA A 93 1.91 -0.07 -10.02
CA ALA A 93 2.43 1.10 -9.32
C ALA A 93 2.02 2.41 -10.02
N LEU A 94 2.10 2.46 -11.36
CA LEU A 94 1.66 3.62 -12.14
C LEU A 94 0.15 3.79 -12.09
N THR A 95 -0.62 2.70 -12.09
CA THR A 95 -2.08 2.76 -11.88
C THR A 95 -2.41 3.35 -10.51
N ALA A 96 -1.73 2.91 -9.46
CA ALA A 96 -1.89 3.50 -8.13
C ALA A 96 -1.55 5.00 -8.13
N ALA A 97 -0.45 5.39 -8.76
CA ALA A 97 -0.06 6.80 -8.90
C ALA A 97 -1.12 7.62 -9.64
N GLY A 98 -1.69 7.10 -10.73
CA GLY A 98 -2.76 7.74 -11.51
C GLY A 98 -4.06 7.93 -10.73
N LEU A 99 -4.35 7.01 -9.80
CA LEU A 99 -5.53 7.05 -8.94
C LEU A 99 -5.32 7.78 -7.60
N GLY A 100 -4.16 8.44 -7.42
CA GLY A 100 -3.88 9.26 -6.24
C GLY A 100 -3.15 8.53 -5.11
N GLY A 101 -2.86 7.25 -5.24
CA GLY A 101 -2.15 6.45 -4.25
C GLY A 101 -0.64 6.54 -4.35
N HIS A 102 0.03 5.74 -3.52
CA HIS A 102 1.48 5.56 -3.47
C HIS A 102 1.85 4.12 -3.83
N ALA A 103 3.14 3.83 -3.99
CA ALA A 103 3.60 2.49 -4.33
C ALA A 103 4.78 2.05 -3.44
N ARG A 104 4.78 0.77 -3.07
CA ARG A 104 5.92 0.06 -2.48
C ARG A 104 6.46 -0.92 -3.52
N ILE A 105 7.69 -0.69 -3.98
CA ILE A 105 8.32 -1.40 -5.10
C ILE A 105 9.61 -2.04 -4.60
N GLY A 106 9.93 -3.24 -5.09
CA GLY A 106 11.22 -3.84 -4.77
C GLY A 106 11.27 -5.35 -4.95
N PHE A 107 12.44 -5.91 -4.70
CA PHE A 107 12.80 -7.30 -4.95
C PHE A 107 11.99 -8.33 -4.16
N GLU A 108 11.30 -7.93 -3.10
CA GLU A 108 10.31 -8.79 -2.46
C GLU A 108 9.17 -9.17 -3.41
N ASN A 109 8.84 -8.28 -4.35
CA ASN A 109 7.66 -8.40 -5.19
C ASN A 109 7.99 -8.81 -6.62
N ASN A 110 9.08 -8.28 -7.18
CA ASN A 110 9.43 -8.43 -8.60
C ASN A 110 10.93 -8.19 -8.82
N HIS A 111 11.51 -8.90 -9.79
CA HIS A 111 12.90 -8.78 -10.22
C HIS A 111 13.05 -8.30 -11.66
N LEU A 112 11.96 -7.97 -12.35
CA LEU A 112 11.96 -7.65 -13.78
C LEU A 112 11.69 -6.16 -14.02
N LEU A 113 12.45 -5.60 -14.96
CA LEU A 113 12.12 -4.31 -15.55
C LEU A 113 10.94 -4.44 -16.54
N VAL A 114 10.43 -3.30 -17.05
CA VAL A 114 9.28 -3.29 -17.98
C VAL A 114 9.57 -4.00 -19.31
N ASP A 115 10.83 -4.02 -19.75
CA ASP A 115 11.30 -4.74 -20.92
C ASP A 115 11.53 -6.24 -20.68
N ARG A 116 11.22 -6.73 -19.49
CA ARG A 116 11.41 -8.12 -19.01
C ARG A 116 12.86 -8.52 -18.76
N SER A 117 13.82 -7.63 -18.86
CA SER A 117 15.19 -7.87 -18.39
C SER A 117 15.23 -7.91 -16.86
N GLY A 118 16.25 -8.56 -16.29
CA GLY A 118 16.46 -8.59 -14.84
C GLY A 118 16.91 -7.22 -14.34
N ALA A 119 16.26 -6.71 -13.30
CA ALA A 119 16.73 -5.51 -12.62
C ALA A 119 18.05 -5.82 -11.87
N VAL A 120 19.04 -4.95 -12.00
CA VAL A 120 20.35 -5.13 -11.35
C VAL A 120 20.28 -4.90 -9.84
N ASP A 121 19.34 -4.07 -9.39
CA ASP A 121 19.09 -3.75 -7.98
C ASP A 121 17.68 -3.15 -7.80
N ASN A 122 17.30 -2.89 -6.55
CA ASN A 122 16.05 -2.22 -6.21
C ASN A 122 15.96 -0.79 -6.81
N ALA A 123 17.09 -0.09 -6.95
CA ALA A 123 17.10 1.27 -7.46
C ALA A 123 16.64 1.31 -8.91
N ALA A 124 16.98 0.31 -9.72
CA ALA A 124 16.53 0.20 -11.11
C ALA A 124 14.99 0.13 -11.22
N LEU A 125 14.33 -0.64 -10.35
CA LEU A 125 12.86 -0.70 -10.27
C LEU A 125 12.26 0.63 -9.85
N ILE A 126 12.84 1.31 -8.87
CA ILE A 126 12.39 2.62 -8.40
C ILE A 126 12.56 3.69 -9.48
N VAL A 127 13.68 3.68 -10.22
CA VAL A 127 13.92 4.65 -11.30
C VAL A 127 12.85 4.59 -12.36
N GLN A 128 12.53 3.39 -12.88
CA GLN A 128 11.49 3.27 -13.92
C GLN A 128 10.09 3.70 -13.41
N ALA A 129 9.75 3.38 -12.18
CA ALA A 129 8.47 3.81 -11.60
C ALA A 129 8.41 5.32 -11.39
N ARG A 130 9.50 5.93 -10.93
CA ARG A 130 9.63 7.39 -10.78
C ARG A 130 9.48 8.09 -12.14
N GLU A 131 10.13 7.61 -13.17
CA GLU A 131 10.05 8.18 -14.52
C GLU A 131 8.62 8.10 -15.07
N GLY A 132 7.96 6.95 -14.93
CA GLY A 132 6.57 6.79 -15.31
C GLY A 132 5.63 7.72 -14.53
N ALA A 133 5.80 7.84 -13.24
CA ALA A 133 5.02 8.75 -12.40
C ALA A 133 5.23 10.23 -12.79
N TYR A 134 6.47 10.61 -13.12
CA TYR A 134 6.79 11.96 -13.59
C TYR A 134 6.06 12.31 -14.89
N LEU A 135 5.99 11.38 -15.85
CA LEU A 135 5.24 11.57 -17.10
C LEU A 135 3.73 11.74 -16.87
N MET A 136 3.21 11.27 -15.72
CA MET A 136 1.83 11.45 -15.29
C MET A 136 1.62 12.73 -14.44
N GLY A 137 2.63 13.58 -14.32
CA GLY A 137 2.59 14.79 -13.50
C GLY A 137 2.75 14.56 -12.00
N ARG A 138 3.18 13.35 -11.57
CA ARG A 138 3.44 13.02 -10.16
C ARG A 138 4.92 13.16 -9.84
N THR A 139 5.24 13.69 -8.66
CA THR A 139 6.61 13.80 -8.16
C THR A 139 6.83 12.85 -6.98
N VAL A 140 8.05 12.39 -6.80
CA VAL A 140 8.43 11.59 -5.63
C VAL A 140 8.51 12.48 -4.40
N ALA A 141 7.90 12.04 -3.31
CA ALA A 141 7.95 12.73 -2.03
C ALA A 141 9.36 12.71 -1.44
N THR A 142 9.76 13.79 -0.79
CA THR A 142 10.94 13.79 0.08
C THR A 142 10.67 12.94 1.33
N GLY A 143 11.73 12.55 2.07
CA GLY A 143 11.56 11.80 3.31
C GLY A 143 10.63 12.49 4.32
N ASP A 144 10.73 13.82 4.45
CA ASP A 144 9.86 14.58 5.36
C ASP A 144 8.41 14.65 4.89
N GLN A 145 8.19 14.76 3.57
CA GLN A 145 6.86 14.68 2.99
C GLN A 145 6.26 13.28 3.18
N ALA A 146 7.05 12.22 2.95
CA ALA A 146 6.60 10.84 3.15
C ALA A 146 6.21 10.56 4.60
N ARG A 147 6.99 11.05 5.59
CA ARG A 147 6.63 10.94 7.01
C ARG A 147 5.28 11.60 7.32
N LYS A 148 5.05 12.81 6.77
CA LYS A 148 3.77 13.52 6.96
C LYS A 148 2.60 12.81 6.30
N ILE A 149 2.79 12.26 5.10
CA ILE A 149 1.78 11.49 4.37
C ILE A 149 1.39 10.24 5.15
N MET A 150 2.39 9.52 5.67
CA MET A 150 2.21 8.24 6.36
C MET A 150 1.81 8.37 7.83
N GLN A 151 1.82 9.58 8.39
CA GLN A 151 1.50 9.79 9.80
C GLN A 151 0.02 9.56 10.07
N PRO A 152 -0.35 8.60 10.94
CA PRO A 152 -1.74 8.37 11.29
C PRO A 152 -2.30 9.56 12.07
N GLN A 153 -3.61 9.75 11.96
CA GLN A 153 -4.34 10.67 12.83
C GLN A 153 -5.09 9.82 13.86
N TRP A 154 -4.49 9.73 15.05
CA TRP A 154 -5.03 9.00 16.20
C TRP A 154 -6.22 9.73 16.82
#